data_2d00eb9cc78cbd0699b2e6d4fc4601e1
#
_entry.id   2d00eb9cc78cbd0699b2e6d4fc4601e1
#
_cell.length_a   1.000
_cell.length_b   1.000
_cell.length_c   1.000
_cell.angle_alpha   90.00
_cell.angle_beta   90.00
_cell.angle_gamma   90.00
#
_symmetry.space_group_name_H-M   'P 1'
#
loop_
_entity.id
_entity.type
_entity.pdbx_description
1 polymer ?
#
loop_
_entity_poly.entity_id
_entity_poly.type
_entity_poly.pdbx_seq_one_letter_code
_entity_poly.pdbx_strand_id
1 'polypeptide(L)'
;MAMIAVLMGVGFTSCSKDDNPDGNEDFSNEKKLVKLVAKDDESGKDLEVFTFKYDDKGRLTESTCSFDFGEYAWTNHYTWSDNVIMIDDEYAVALENGRVKSNSGDETFTYNDSNRLTKYDTTTITWDGDKIKTISSYVGSNLSFTYGEPLKKGYCPLIPYLIFQYDNLSMAHPELLGVRTKQLPTMIGGILLTYEFDKEGYITKIYLNQSNPMILTWE
;
A
#
# COMPACT_ATOMS: atom_id res chain seq x y z
N MET A 1 52.09 -16.08 -43.32
CA MET A 1 51.69 -16.40 -41.95
C MET A 1 50.68 -15.31 -41.47
N ALA A 2 49.42 -15.62 -41.48
CA ALA A 2 48.39 -14.69 -41.08
C ALA A 2 47.88 -15.12 -39.70
N MET A 3 48.04 -14.26 -38.69
CA MET A 3 47.49 -14.45 -37.35
C MET A 3 46.05 -13.95 -37.34
N ILE A 4 45.12 -14.85 -37.12
CA ILE A 4 43.71 -14.56 -36.87
C ILE A 4 43.55 -14.30 -35.37
N ALA A 5 43.24 -13.06 -35.01
CA ALA A 5 42.84 -12.69 -33.65
C ALA A 5 41.33 -12.97 -33.46
N VAL A 6 41.00 -13.97 -32.65
CA VAL A 6 39.64 -14.27 -32.23
C VAL A 6 39.29 -13.32 -31.09
N LEU A 7 38.44 -12.33 -31.35
CA LEU A 7 37.77 -11.53 -30.30
C LEU A 7 36.65 -12.39 -29.71
N MET A 8 36.87 -12.90 -28.50
CA MET A 8 35.80 -13.42 -27.67
C MET A 8 34.98 -12.25 -27.10
N GLY A 9 33.82 -12.02 -27.67
CA GLY A 9 32.82 -11.14 -27.11
C GLY A 9 32.27 -11.75 -25.84
N VAL A 10 32.59 -11.17 -24.69
CA VAL A 10 31.94 -11.49 -23.41
C VAL A 10 30.59 -10.80 -23.44
N GLY A 11 29.55 -11.56 -23.80
CA GLY A 11 28.19 -11.15 -23.65
C GLY A 11 27.85 -11.08 -22.15
N PHE A 12 27.75 -9.88 -21.62
CA PHE A 12 27.08 -9.66 -20.32
C PHE A 12 25.60 -9.91 -20.52
N THR A 13 25.18 -11.16 -20.30
CA THR A 13 23.75 -11.43 -20.01
C THR A 13 23.46 -10.86 -18.65
N SER A 14 22.87 -9.68 -18.62
CA SER A 14 22.18 -9.16 -17.44
C SER A 14 21.00 -10.08 -17.16
N CYS A 15 21.22 -11.12 -16.37
CA CYS A 15 20.13 -11.82 -15.71
C CYS A 15 19.63 -10.89 -14.61
N SER A 16 18.54 -10.17 -14.87
CA SER A 16 17.69 -9.65 -13.81
C SER A 16 17.08 -10.88 -13.11
N LYS A 17 17.67 -11.28 -12.00
CA LYS A 17 17.06 -12.22 -11.07
C LYS A 17 16.00 -11.45 -10.30
N ASP A 18 14.82 -11.35 -10.85
CA ASP A 18 13.58 -10.94 -10.15
C ASP A 18 12.79 -12.16 -9.66
N ASP A 19 13.48 -13.26 -9.39
CA ASP A 19 12.88 -14.44 -8.75
C ASP A 19 13.28 -14.45 -7.27
N ASN A 20 12.58 -13.65 -6.46
CA ASN A 20 12.56 -13.84 -5.02
C ASN A 20 11.35 -14.74 -4.68
N PRO A 21 11.54 -16.05 -4.44
CA PRO A 21 10.45 -16.98 -4.21
C PRO A 21 9.68 -16.72 -2.91
N ASP A 22 10.20 -15.86 -2.03
CA ASP A 22 9.61 -15.56 -0.73
C ASP A 22 8.63 -14.37 -0.76
N GLY A 23 8.39 -13.75 -1.91
CA GLY A 23 7.41 -12.65 -2.03
C GLY A 23 7.75 -11.37 -1.25
N ASN A 24 8.92 -11.29 -0.64
CA ASN A 24 9.39 -10.14 0.10
C ASN A 24 10.13 -9.20 -0.87
N GLU A 25 9.38 -8.37 -1.58
CA GLU A 25 9.99 -7.31 -2.38
C GLU A 25 10.71 -6.32 -1.47
N ASP A 26 11.94 -5.97 -1.81
CA ASP A 26 12.70 -4.94 -1.11
C ASP A 26 12.21 -3.55 -1.54
N PHE A 27 11.45 -2.91 -0.66
CA PHE A 27 10.93 -1.56 -0.84
C PHE A 27 11.78 -0.48 -0.17
N SER A 28 12.97 -0.83 0.32
CA SER A 28 13.83 0.08 1.09
C SER A 28 14.25 1.32 0.30
N ASN A 29 14.35 1.21 -1.02
CA ASN A 29 14.76 2.28 -1.92
C ASN A 29 13.58 3.05 -2.57
N GLU A 30 12.34 2.74 -2.20
CA GLU A 30 11.18 3.46 -2.71
C GLU A 30 10.82 4.63 -1.80
N LYS A 31 10.33 5.71 -2.41
CA LYS A 31 9.73 6.82 -1.67
C LYS A 31 8.59 6.33 -0.79
N LYS A 32 8.44 6.94 0.36
CA LYS A 32 7.35 6.68 1.32
C LYS A 32 6.22 7.66 1.11
N LEU A 33 4.99 7.20 1.29
CA LEU A 33 3.83 8.10 1.32
C LEU A 33 3.91 8.95 2.59
N VAL A 34 4.09 10.26 2.46
CA VAL A 34 4.18 11.17 3.62
C VAL A 34 2.90 11.95 3.85
N LYS A 35 2.04 12.08 2.83
CA LYS A 35 0.76 12.77 2.97
C LYS A 35 -0.27 12.26 1.97
N LEU A 36 -1.52 12.16 2.42
CA LEU A 36 -2.71 11.94 1.60
C LEU A 36 -3.77 12.96 2.01
N VAL A 37 -4.39 13.62 1.04
CA VAL A 37 -5.47 14.59 1.24
C VAL A 37 -6.65 14.20 0.36
N ALA A 38 -7.80 13.91 0.97
CA ALA A 38 -9.07 13.82 0.26
C ALA A 38 -9.79 15.18 0.33
N LYS A 39 -10.33 15.63 -0.79
CA LYS A 39 -11.01 16.92 -0.89
C LYS A 39 -12.52 16.73 -0.98
N ASP A 40 -13.23 17.64 -0.36
CA ASP A 40 -14.69 17.75 -0.52
C ASP A 40 -15.04 18.21 -1.94
N ASP A 41 -16.01 17.53 -2.56
CA ASP A 41 -16.36 17.76 -3.95
C ASP A 41 -17.05 19.11 -4.20
N GLU A 42 -17.75 19.64 -3.21
CA GLU A 42 -18.50 20.90 -3.36
C GLU A 42 -17.61 22.11 -3.07
N SER A 43 -16.87 22.08 -1.96
CA SER A 43 -16.09 23.23 -1.50
C SER A 43 -14.63 23.22 -1.97
N GLY A 44 -14.10 22.07 -2.37
CA GLY A 44 -12.68 21.85 -2.69
C GLY A 44 -11.76 21.95 -1.47
N LYS A 45 -12.30 22.06 -0.26
CA LYS A 45 -11.51 22.08 0.98
C LYS A 45 -11.01 20.69 1.32
N ASP A 46 -10.00 20.63 2.18
CA ASP A 46 -9.47 19.38 2.69
C ASP A 46 -10.50 18.75 3.64
N LEU A 47 -11.10 17.64 3.22
CA LEU A 47 -12.08 16.86 3.98
C LEU A 47 -11.38 15.90 4.95
N GLU A 48 -10.38 15.18 4.43
CA GLU A 48 -9.56 14.25 5.19
C GLU A 48 -8.10 14.49 4.88
N VAL A 49 -7.26 14.49 5.92
CA VAL A 49 -5.81 14.65 5.78
C VAL A 49 -5.12 13.60 6.62
N PHE A 50 -4.25 12.81 5.97
CA PHE A 50 -3.36 11.86 6.62
C PHE A 50 -1.92 12.32 6.41
N THR A 51 -1.10 12.26 7.46
CA THR A 51 0.34 12.49 7.36
C THR A 51 1.11 11.36 8.03
N PHE A 52 2.30 11.08 7.53
CA PHE A 52 3.13 9.96 7.97
C PHE A 52 4.57 10.43 8.14
N LYS A 53 5.20 10.09 9.26
CA LYS A 53 6.62 10.32 9.51
C LYS A 53 7.33 8.98 9.71
N TYR A 54 8.54 8.89 9.19
CA TYR A 54 9.32 7.67 9.21
C TYR A 54 10.69 7.90 9.85
N ASP A 55 11.28 6.84 10.40
CA ASP A 55 12.67 6.83 10.81
C ASP A 55 13.61 6.60 9.60
N ASP A 56 14.90 6.61 9.86
CA ASP A 56 15.96 6.37 8.88
C ASP A 56 15.95 4.95 8.27
N LYS A 57 15.21 4.02 8.87
CA LYS A 57 14.97 2.66 8.35
C LYS A 57 13.65 2.57 7.56
N GLY A 58 12.96 3.67 7.38
CA GLY A 58 11.68 3.75 6.68
C GLY A 58 10.50 3.15 7.45
N ARG A 59 10.59 3.01 8.77
CA ARG A 59 9.50 2.53 9.63
C ARG A 59 8.67 3.72 10.12
N LEU A 60 7.35 3.59 10.10
CA LEU A 60 6.42 4.63 10.56
C LEU A 60 6.67 4.92 12.05
N THR A 61 6.88 6.19 12.40
CA THR A 61 7.07 6.63 13.79
C THR A 61 5.92 7.46 14.31
N GLU A 62 5.25 8.18 13.41
CA GLU A 62 4.09 9.01 13.75
C GLU A 62 3.14 9.06 12.56
N SER A 63 1.86 9.03 12.82
CA SER A 63 0.85 9.40 11.85
C SER A 63 -0.15 10.36 12.45
N THR A 64 -0.64 11.30 11.64
CA THR A 64 -1.80 12.11 12.00
C THR A 64 -2.93 11.87 11.03
N CYS A 65 -4.15 12.05 11.51
CA CYS A 65 -5.35 11.90 10.73
C CYS A 65 -6.31 13.00 11.17
N SER A 66 -6.87 13.73 10.23
CA SER A 66 -7.92 14.70 10.51
C SER A 66 -9.07 14.53 9.54
N PHE A 67 -10.29 14.71 10.03
CA PHE A 67 -11.55 14.53 9.30
C PHE A 67 -12.44 15.73 9.48
N ASP A 68 -13.48 15.79 8.65
CA ASP A 68 -14.52 16.80 8.69
C ASP A 68 -13.93 18.22 8.79
N PHE A 69 -13.08 18.55 7.77
CA PHE A 69 -12.40 19.83 7.65
C PHE A 69 -11.50 20.19 8.86
N GLY A 70 -11.00 19.17 9.56
CA GLY A 70 -10.13 19.33 10.73
C GLY A 70 -10.87 19.43 12.08
N GLU A 71 -12.18 19.20 12.10
CA GLU A 71 -12.95 19.17 13.35
C GLU A 71 -12.52 18.02 14.26
N TYR A 72 -12.21 16.85 13.67
CA TYR A 72 -11.70 15.69 14.38
C TYR A 72 -10.28 15.39 13.94
N ALA A 73 -9.37 15.29 14.89
CA ALA A 73 -7.97 14.94 14.60
C ALA A 73 -7.38 14.11 15.73
N TRP A 74 -6.51 13.17 15.34
CA TRP A 74 -5.70 12.41 16.29
C TRP A 74 -4.32 12.12 15.72
N THR A 75 -3.39 11.77 16.62
CA THR A 75 -2.02 11.41 16.29
C THR A 75 -1.70 10.09 16.95
N ASN A 76 -1.11 9.16 16.22
CA ASN A 76 -0.60 7.90 16.73
C ASN A 76 0.93 7.88 16.65
N HIS A 77 1.58 7.34 17.67
CA HIS A 77 3.01 7.11 17.72
C HIS A 77 3.31 5.61 17.65
N TYR A 78 4.38 5.25 16.93
CA TYR A 78 4.72 3.86 16.66
C TYR A 78 6.10 3.53 17.17
N THR A 79 6.20 2.50 18.00
CA THR A 79 7.47 1.95 18.48
C THR A 79 7.65 0.53 17.93
N TRP A 80 8.78 0.29 17.27
CA TRP A 80 9.07 -0.96 16.59
C TRP A 80 10.08 -1.79 17.38
N SER A 81 9.75 -3.05 17.58
CA SER A 81 10.66 -4.12 17.99
C SER A 81 10.67 -5.22 16.89
N ASP A 82 11.44 -6.29 17.09
CA ASP A 82 11.64 -7.31 16.05
C ASP A 82 10.32 -7.92 15.54
N ASN A 83 9.39 -8.19 16.45
CA ASN A 83 8.14 -8.88 16.11
C ASN A 83 6.88 -8.17 16.63
N VAL A 84 7.01 -6.93 17.09
CA VAL A 84 5.87 -6.16 17.62
C VAL A 84 6.00 -4.69 17.27
N ILE A 85 4.90 -4.10 16.82
CA ILE A 85 4.73 -2.67 16.70
C ILE A 85 3.78 -2.24 17.81
N MET A 86 4.21 -1.31 18.66
CA MET A 86 3.35 -0.67 19.66
C MET A 86 2.80 0.63 19.09
N ILE A 87 1.52 0.88 19.27
CA ILE A 87 0.84 2.12 18.91
C ILE A 87 0.44 2.81 20.21
N ASP A 88 0.95 4.02 20.45
CA ASP A 88 0.74 4.84 21.65
C ASP A 88 1.05 4.12 22.97
N ASP A 89 1.98 3.14 22.94
CA ASP A 89 2.36 2.27 24.07
C ASP A 89 1.20 1.40 24.65
N GLU A 90 0.05 1.38 23.99
CA GLU A 90 -1.16 0.70 24.47
C GLU A 90 -1.59 -0.45 23.55
N TYR A 91 -1.50 -0.25 22.24
CA TYR A 91 -2.03 -1.21 21.26
C TYR A 91 -0.89 -1.94 20.56
N ALA A 92 -0.84 -3.26 20.73
CA ALA A 92 0.21 -4.09 20.13
C ALA A 92 -0.24 -4.75 18.82
N VAL A 93 0.61 -4.65 17.80
CA VAL A 93 0.48 -5.37 16.52
C VAL A 93 1.63 -6.39 16.45
N ALA A 94 1.31 -7.67 16.55
CA ALA A 94 2.30 -8.73 16.50
C ALA A 94 2.61 -9.10 15.04
N LEU A 95 3.90 -9.31 14.75
CA LEU A 95 4.40 -9.71 13.44
C LEU A 95 4.92 -11.15 13.46
N GLU A 96 4.70 -11.87 12.37
CA GLU A 96 5.30 -13.17 12.09
C GLU A 96 5.74 -13.19 10.62
N ASN A 97 7.02 -13.51 10.38
CA ASN A 97 7.60 -13.53 9.03
C ASN A 97 7.36 -12.22 8.23
N GLY A 98 7.42 -11.07 8.93
CA GLY A 98 7.21 -9.74 8.33
C GLY A 98 5.76 -9.42 7.98
N ARG A 99 4.79 -10.18 8.50
CA ARG A 99 3.34 -9.95 8.31
C ARG A 99 2.65 -9.76 9.65
N VAL A 100 1.58 -8.98 9.67
CA VAL A 100 0.71 -8.87 10.85
C VAL A 100 0.07 -10.23 11.11
N LYS A 101 0.29 -10.76 12.31
CA LYS A 101 -0.29 -12.02 12.77
C LYS A 101 -1.54 -11.81 13.60
N SER A 102 -1.49 -10.84 14.50
CA SER A 102 -2.57 -10.48 15.41
C SER A 102 -2.38 -9.07 15.93
N ASN A 103 -3.40 -8.53 16.55
CA ASN A 103 -3.32 -7.27 17.28
C ASN A 103 -4.06 -7.37 18.62
N SER A 104 -3.93 -6.35 19.48
CA SER A 104 -4.58 -6.32 20.81
C SER A 104 -6.10 -6.23 20.75
N GLY A 105 -6.69 -5.99 19.58
CA GLY A 105 -8.14 -5.96 19.35
C GLY A 105 -8.76 -7.31 19.04
N ASP A 106 -8.00 -8.42 19.22
CA ASP A 106 -8.42 -9.80 18.89
C ASP A 106 -8.81 -10.01 17.41
N GLU A 107 -8.42 -9.09 16.52
CA GLU A 107 -8.66 -9.22 15.09
C GLU A 107 -7.82 -10.35 14.49
N THR A 108 -8.42 -11.08 13.55
CA THR A 108 -7.79 -12.24 12.94
C THR A 108 -7.33 -11.97 11.52
N PHE A 109 -6.11 -12.42 11.20
CA PHE A 109 -5.51 -12.28 9.88
C PHE A 109 -5.23 -13.66 9.30
N THR A 110 -5.64 -13.89 8.07
CA THR A 110 -5.37 -15.13 7.34
C THR A 110 -4.71 -14.82 6.00
N TYR A 111 -3.65 -15.54 5.68
CA TYR A 111 -2.90 -15.37 4.45
C TYR A 111 -2.93 -16.63 3.60
N ASN A 112 -2.77 -16.49 2.29
CA ASN A 112 -2.52 -17.63 1.39
C ASN A 112 -1.03 -17.98 1.32
N ASP A 113 -0.70 -19.03 0.56
CA ASP A 113 0.67 -19.52 0.37
C ASP A 113 1.62 -18.47 -0.28
N SER A 114 1.08 -17.44 -0.89
CA SER A 114 1.83 -16.30 -1.44
C SER A 114 1.92 -15.12 -0.47
N ASN A 115 1.67 -15.34 0.84
CA ASN A 115 1.70 -14.32 1.89
C ASN A 115 0.78 -13.10 1.63
N ARG A 116 -0.34 -13.30 0.95
CA ARG A 116 -1.35 -12.28 0.67
C ARG A 116 -2.53 -12.45 1.60
N LEU A 117 -3.01 -11.35 2.17
CA LEU A 117 -4.17 -11.35 3.07
C LEU A 117 -5.40 -11.87 2.34
N THR A 118 -6.04 -12.90 2.88
CA THR A 118 -7.30 -13.46 2.36
C THR A 118 -8.47 -13.21 3.28
N LYS A 119 -8.19 -12.96 4.57
CA LYS A 119 -9.22 -12.62 5.54
C LYS A 119 -8.67 -11.67 6.61
N TYR A 120 -9.44 -10.68 6.96
CA TYR A 120 -9.25 -9.75 8.07
C TYR A 120 -10.56 -9.62 8.80
N ASP A 121 -10.63 -10.12 10.03
CA ASP A 121 -11.85 -10.23 10.82
C ASP A 121 -13.00 -10.84 10.00
N THR A 122 -14.02 -10.08 9.68
CA THR A 122 -15.17 -10.49 8.86
C THR A 122 -15.00 -10.17 7.37
N THR A 123 -13.98 -9.40 7.00
CA THR A 123 -13.67 -9.04 5.62
C THR A 123 -12.93 -10.17 4.91
N THR A 124 -13.42 -10.57 3.73
CA THR A 124 -12.78 -11.59 2.87
C THR A 124 -12.21 -10.95 1.62
N ILE A 125 -10.98 -11.31 1.27
CA ILE A 125 -10.28 -10.82 0.08
C ILE A 125 -9.97 -11.99 -0.83
N THR A 126 -10.40 -11.92 -2.08
CA THR A 126 -10.04 -12.91 -3.11
C THR A 126 -9.05 -12.33 -4.09
N TRP A 127 -8.16 -13.18 -4.61
CA TRP A 127 -7.08 -12.81 -5.50
C TRP A 127 -7.18 -13.53 -6.85
N ASP A 128 -6.69 -12.86 -7.90
CA ASP A 128 -6.41 -13.43 -9.21
C ASP A 128 -4.94 -13.12 -9.54
N GLY A 129 -4.07 -14.11 -9.31
CA GLY A 129 -2.64 -13.89 -9.32
C GLY A 129 -2.21 -12.85 -8.27
N ASP A 130 -1.63 -11.74 -8.70
CA ASP A 130 -1.19 -10.60 -7.86
C ASP A 130 -2.24 -9.48 -7.75
N LYS A 131 -3.44 -9.70 -8.27
CA LYS A 131 -4.54 -8.73 -8.30
C LYS A 131 -5.62 -9.09 -7.29
N ILE A 132 -6.08 -8.12 -6.51
CA ILE A 132 -7.28 -8.29 -5.70
C ILE A 132 -8.48 -8.39 -6.64
N LYS A 133 -9.22 -9.49 -6.57
CA LYS A 133 -10.42 -9.71 -7.37
C LYS A 133 -11.65 -9.11 -6.71
N THR A 134 -11.85 -9.40 -5.42
CA THR A 134 -12.97 -8.88 -4.63
C THR A 134 -12.56 -8.61 -3.20
N ILE A 135 -13.22 -7.65 -2.57
CA ILE A 135 -13.25 -7.43 -1.13
C ILE A 135 -14.71 -7.52 -0.70
N SER A 136 -15.02 -8.41 0.23
CA SER A 136 -16.35 -8.59 0.80
C SER A 136 -16.31 -8.30 2.29
N SER A 137 -17.08 -7.31 2.76
CA SER A 137 -17.16 -6.96 4.19
C SER A 137 -18.48 -7.39 4.81
N TYR A 138 -18.53 -7.47 6.14
CA TYR A 138 -19.73 -7.81 6.91
C TYR A 138 -20.90 -6.84 6.63
N VAL A 139 -20.63 -5.61 6.27
CA VAL A 139 -21.66 -4.59 5.97
C VAL A 139 -22.32 -4.82 4.59
N GLY A 140 -22.01 -5.94 3.91
CA GLY A 140 -22.67 -6.36 2.68
C GLY A 140 -22.17 -5.69 1.40
N SER A 141 -21.11 -4.91 1.45
CA SER A 141 -20.48 -4.35 0.25
C SER A 141 -19.51 -5.37 -0.35
N ASN A 142 -19.79 -5.79 -1.58
CA ASN A 142 -18.89 -6.58 -2.39
C ASN A 142 -18.22 -5.66 -3.42
N LEU A 143 -16.95 -5.31 -3.18
CA LEU A 143 -16.18 -4.52 -4.11
C LEU A 143 -15.46 -5.43 -5.09
N SER A 144 -15.73 -5.28 -6.37
CA SER A 144 -14.97 -5.93 -7.46
C SER A 144 -13.95 -4.94 -8.03
N PHE A 145 -12.85 -5.47 -8.54
CA PHE A 145 -11.74 -4.67 -9.08
C PHE A 145 -11.52 -4.97 -10.54
N THR A 146 -11.28 -3.93 -11.33
CA THR A 146 -10.77 -4.02 -12.69
C THR A 146 -9.43 -3.28 -12.72
N TYR A 147 -8.46 -3.80 -13.49
CA TYR A 147 -7.09 -3.29 -13.52
C TYR A 147 -6.70 -2.84 -14.92
N GLY A 148 -5.80 -1.84 -14.98
CA GLY A 148 -5.14 -1.37 -16.18
C GLY A 148 -3.66 -1.75 -16.21
N GLU A 149 -2.84 -0.78 -16.62
CA GLU A 149 -1.39 -0.94 -16.68
C GLU A 149 -0.77 -1.11 -15.30
N PRO A 150 0.35 -1.86 -15.20
CA PRO A 150 1.08 -2.00 -13.95
C PRO A 150 1.59 -0.66 -13.41
N LEU A 151 1.59 -0.53 -12.10
CA LEU A 151 2.17 0.60 -11.40
C LEU A 151 3.70 0.57 -11.54
N LYS A 152 4.30 1.71 -11.89
CA LYS A 152 5.75 1.82 -12.07
C LYS A 152 6.50 1.97 -10.75
N LYS A 153 5.94 2.74 -9.83
CA LYS A 153 6.54 3.08 -8.53
C LYS A 153 5.47 3.22 -7.46
N GLY A 154 5.83 2.87 -6.21
CA GLY A 154 4.95 2.99 -5.07
C GLY A 154 3.82 1.95 -5.06
N TYR A 155 2.67 2.34 -4.57
CA TYR A 155 1.44 1.54 -4.45
C TYR A 155 0.20 2.44 -4.51
N CYS A 156 -0.98 1.86 -4.63
CA CYS A 156 -2.25 2.58 -4.55
C CYS A 156 -2.77 2.56 -3.10
N PRO A 157 -2.68 3.65 -2.33
CA PRO A 157 -3.07 3.67 -0.91
C PRO A 157 -4.58 3.54 -0.68
N LEU A 158 -5.39 3.69 -1.73
CA LEU A 158 -6.83 3.46 -1.67
C LEU A 158 -7.17 1.99 -1.34
N ILE A 159 -6.32 1.03 -1.72
CA ILE A 159 -6.55 -0.40 -1.43
C ILE A 159 -6.50 -0.69 0.07
N PRO A 160 -5.39 -0.40 0.80
CA PRO A 160 -5.38 -0.59 2.26
C PRO A 160 -6.45 0.26 2.96
N TYR A 161 -6.71 1.48 2.53
CA TYR A 161 -7.78 2.32 3.07
C TYR A 161 -9.16 1.65 3.00
N LEU A 162 -9.51 1.01 1.87
CA LEU A 162 -10.79 0.31 1.71
C LEU A 162 -10.92 -0.97 2.55
N ILE A 163 -9.80 -1.63 2.87
CA ILE A 163 -9.79 -2.86 3.65
C ILE A 163 -9.89 -2.55 5.15
N PHE A 164 -9.10 -1.60 5.63
CA PHE A 164 -8.84 -1.38 7.06
C PHE A 164 -9.48 -0.13 7.62
N GLN A 165 -10.14 0.69 6.83
CA GLN A 165 -10.86 1.91 7.23
C GLN A 165 -10.09 2.73 8.29
N TYR A 166 -9.35 3.74 7.83
CA TYR A 166 -8.60 4.67 8.70
C TYR A 166 -7.41 4.09 9.49
N ASP A 167 -7.00 2.85 9.21
CA ASP A 167 -5.75 2.34 9.78
C ASP A 167 -4.54 2.94 9.09
N ASN A 168 -3.88 3.86 9.77
CA ASN A 168 -2.73 4.60 9.26
C ASN A 168 -1.51 3.69 9.00
N LEU A 169 -1.32 2.65 9.82
CA LEU A 169 -0.23 1.69 9.66
C LEU A 169 -0.37 0.93 8.35
N SER A 170 -1.58 0.48 8.01
CA SER A 170 -1.86 -0.25 6.78
C SER A 170 -1.67 0.61 5.53
N MET A 171 -2.02 1.90 5.61
CA MET A 171 -1.78 2.84 4.51
C MET A 171 -0.30 3.15 4.31
N ALA A 172 0.48 3.26 5.41
CA ALA A 172 1.91 3.52 5.35
C ALA A 172 2.72 2.28 4.96
N HIS A 173 2.29 1.09 5.40
CA HIS A 173 2.97 -0.19 5.27
C HIS A 173 2.05 -1.32 4.75
N PRO A 174 1.48 -1.21 3.54
CA PRO A 174 0.59 -2.23 2.99
C PRO A 174 1.27 -3.59 2.79
N GLU A 175 2.60 -3.62 2.73
CA GLU A 175 3.40 -4.83 2.69
C GLU A 175 3.25 -5.69 3.94
N LEU A 176 3.09 -5.10 5.13
CA LEU A 176 2.88 -5.85 6.38
C LEU A 176 1.61 -6.70 6.37
N LEU A 177 0.66 -6.31 5.54
CA LEU A 177 -0.63 -6.98 5.38
C LEU A 177 -0.73 -7.77 4.07
N GLY A 178 0.34 -7.78 3.27
CA GLY A 178 0.34 -8.48 1.98
C GLY A 178 -0.73 -7.97 1.00
N VAL A 179 -1.15 -6.71 1.13
CA VAL A 179 -2.16 -6.09 0.24
C VAL A 179 -1.55 -5.13 -0.77
N ARG A 180 -0.24 -4.99 -0.78
CA ARG A 180 0.46 -4.23 -1.80
C ARG A 180 0.35 -4.95 -3.14
N THR A 181 -0.13 -4.25 -4.16
CA THR A 181 -0.23 -4.76 -5.54
C THR A 181 0.48 -3.81 -6.50
N LYS A 182 1.16 -4.38 -7.49
CA LYS A 182 1.77 -3.63 -8.60
C LYS A 182 0.74 -3.27 -9.67
N GLN A 183 -0.45 -3.80 -9.61
CA GLN A 183 -1.49 -3.52 -10.58
C GLN A 183 -2.30 -2.30 -10.14
N LEU A 184 -2.58 -1.42 -11.10
CA LEU A 184 -3.33 -0.19 -10.85
C LEU A 184 -4.81 -0.43 -11.10
N PRO A 185 -5.69 -0.35 -10.07
CA PRO A 185 -7.12 -0.48 -10.29
C PRO A 185 -7.63 0.64 -11.21
N THR A 186 -8.43 0.32 -12.20
CA THR A 186 -9.15 1.29 -13.03
C THR A 186 -10.61 1.42 -12.64
N MET A 187 -11.14 0.44 -11.91
CA MET A 187 -12.49 0.47 -11.36
C MET A 187 -12.55 -0.32 -10.06
N ILE A 188 -13.27 0.21 -9.07
CA ILE A 188 -13.55 -0.45 -7.79
C ILE A 188 -15.03 -0.29 -7.48
N GLY A 189 -15.77 -1.41 -7.38
CA GLY A 189 -17.20 -1.40 -7.06
C GLY A 189 -18.06 -0.57 -8.01
N GLY A 190 -17.64 -0.42 -9.28
CA GLY A 190 -18.35 0.42 -10.27
C GLY A 190 -17.87 1.89 -10.30
N ILE A 191 -16.99 2.29 -9.40
CA ILE A 191 -16.37 3.63 -9.38
C ILE A 191 -15.16 3.62 -10.30
N LEU A 192 -15.16 4.50 -11.32
CA LEU A 192 -14.03 4.67 -12.24
C LEU A 192 -12.89 5.43 -11.53
N LEU A 193 -11.67 4.94 -11.70
CA LEU A 193 -10.45 5.54 -11.18
C LEU A 193 -9.58 6.06 -12.31
N THR A 194 -9.09 7.30 -12.15
CA THR A 194 -8.07 7.87 -13.03
C THR A 194 -6.96 8.48 -12.18
N TYR A 195 -5.75 8.61 -12.75
CA TYR A 195 -4.54 8.91 -11.99
C TYR A 195 -3.68 9.95 -12.69
N GLU A 196 -3.02 10.79 -11.88
CA GLU A 196 -1.87 11.58 -12.30
C GLU A 196 -0.61 11.04 -11.62
N PHE A 197 0.52 11.17 -12.30
CA PHE A 197 1.82 10.69 -11.83
C PHE A 197 2.86 11.80 -11.88
N ASP A 198 3.86 11.72 -11.00
CA ASP A 198 5.06 12.51 -11.13
C ASP A 198 5.98 11.96 -12.23
N LYS A 199 7.09 12.69 -12.49
CA LYS A 199 8.09 12.28 -13.50
C LYS A 199 8.81 10.97 -13.19
N GLU A 200 8.76 10.52 -11.94
CA GLU A 200 9.39 9.28 -11.47
C GLU A 200 8.42 8.08 -11.53
N GLY A 201 7.11 8.33 -11.69
CA GLY A 201 6.05 7.34 -11.83
C GLY A 201 5.29 7.04 -10.55
N TYR A 202 5.41 7.86 -9.49
CA TYR A 202 4.55 7.79 -8.30
C TYR A 202 3.22 8.46 -8.55
N ILE A 203 2.14 7.91 -7.99
CA ILE A 203 0.80 8.51 -8.06
C ILE A 203 0.80 9.83 -7.27
N THR A 204 0.41 10.93 -7.90
CA THR A 204 0.24 12.22 -7.24
C THR A 204 -1.21 12.57 -7.00
N LYS A 205 -2.14 12.02 -7.83
CA LYS A 205 -3.57 12.20 -7.64
C LYS A 205 -4.36 10.96 -8.04
N ILE A 206 -5.45 10.72 -7.33
CA ILE A 206 -6.45 9.69 -7.65
C ILE A 206 -7.81 10.40 -7.76
N TYR A 207 -8.49 10.22 -8.88
CA TYR A 207 -9.84 10.73 -9.10
C TYR A 207 -10.84 9.57 -9.07
N LEU A 208 -11.95 9.75 -8.35
CA LEU A 208 -13.07 8.82 -8.27
C LEU A 208 -14.25 9.40 -9.07
N ASN A 209 -14.66 8.76 -10.18
CA ASN A 209 -15.72 9.27 -11.05
C ASN A 209 -15.57 10.75 -11.45
N GLN A 210 -14.33 11.23 -11.65
CA GLN A 210 -14.05 12.65 -11.97
C GLN A 210 -14.35 13.64 -10.81
N SER A 211 -14.50 13.17 -9.60
CA SER A 211 -14.61 14.00 -8.39
C SER A 211 -13.33 14.80 -8.11
N ASN A 212 -13.32 15.59 -7.04
CA ASN A 212 -12.09 16.18 -6.55
C ASN A 212 -11.06 15.10 -6.18
N PRO A 213 -9.78 15.29 -6.50
CA PRO A 213 -8.79 14.25 -6.33
C PRO A 213 -8.41 14.02 -4.87
N MET A 214 -8.06 12.77 -4.57
CA MET A 214 -7.14 12.49 -3.47
C MET A 214 -5.73 12.88 -3.93
N ILE A 215 -5.03 13.70 -3.15
CA ILE A 215 -3.68 14.21 -3.46
C ILE A 215 -2.66 13.47 -2.60
N LEU A 216 -1.60 12.97 -3.22
CA LEU A 216 -0.56 12.18 -2.58
C LEU A 216 0.79 12.88 -2.67
N THR A 217 1.57 12.80 -1.60
CA THR A 217 2.96 13.27 -1.53
C THR A 217 3.87 12.12 -1.12
N TRP A 218 5.00 11.96 -1.82
CA TRP A 218 6.00 10.91 -1.63
C TRP A 218 7.38 11.52 -1.41
N GLU A 219 8.13 11.01 -0.43
CA GLU A 219 9.51 11.40 -0.10
C GLU A 219 10.44 10.20 0.04
#